data_ba439c1748fe84b3f51ca833bb54879b
#
_entry.id   ba439c1748fe84b3f51ca833bb54879b
#
_cell.length_a   1.000
_cell.length_b   1.000
_cell.length_c   1.000
_cell.angle_alpha   90.00
_cell.angle_beta   90.00
_cell.angle_gamma   90.00
#
_symmetry.space_group_name_H-M   'P 1'
#
loop_
_entity.id
_entity.type
_entity.pdbx_description
1 polymer ?
#
loop_
_entity_poly.entity_id
_entity_poly.type
_entity_poly.pdbx_seq_one_letter_code
_entity_poly.pdbx_strand_id
1 'polypeptide(L)'
;MELAGKTALVAGGAGDLGQALVQALLAAGCGHAIALDVNEHKLKKLASDKVSTFCCDLSRFDTAQETLKQIYDKHPTIDVLVNGAGLLHSAPLVNLLEKDESSLAKAAQDWQRCVEVNLSSVFYVTQFVARRMARARTKGVIVNISSVSAAGNSGQSAYSASKAGVNALTRVWAKELSPLGIRTVAVAPGYIDTASTRSAVSEAQLAEITSRIPLRTMGQPKAVVEAVLFAIGNDYVNGTVLEVDGGLRL
;
A
#
# COMPACT_ATOMS: atom_id res chain seq x y z
N MET A 1 -4.86 -14.93 -11.89
CA MET A 1 -5.15 -14.01 -13.03
C MET A 1 -3.90 -13.85 -13.88
N GLU A 2 -4.01 -14.02 -15.19
CA GLU A 2 -2.94 -13.65 -16.12
C GLU A 2 -2.94 -12.14 -16.36
N LEU A 3 -1.75 -11.54 -16.43
CA LEU A 3 -1.59 -10.08 -16.56
C LEU A 3 -1.58 -9.59 -18.03
N ALA A 4 -1.51 -10.50 -19.00
CA ALA A 4 -1.49 -10.14 -20.42
C ALA A 4 -2.72 -9.28 -20.80
N GLY A 5 -2.47 -8.07 -21.32
CA GLY A 5 -3.49 -7.12 -21.71
C GLY A 5 -4.27 -6.47 -20.57
N LYS A 6 -3.90 -6.70 -19.30
CA LYS A 6 -4.55 -6.14 -18.11
C LYS A 6 -4.04 -4.73 -17.79
N THR A 7 -4.88 -3.95 -17.13
CA THR A 7 -4.53 -2.63 -16.60
C THR A 7 -4.43 -2.67 -15.08
N ALA A 8 -3.30 -2.21 -14.55
CA ALA A 8 -3.04 -2.16 -13.12
C ALA A 8 -2.94 -0.70 -12.64
N LEU A 9 -3.62 -0.38 -11.52
CA LEU A 9 -3.51 0.88 -10.80
C LEU A 9 -2.69 0.67 -9.52
N VAL A 10 -1.61 1.43 -9.36
CA VAL A 10 -0.74 1.40 -8.18
C VAL A 10 -0.85 2.75 -7.45
N ALA A 11 -1.57 2.78 -6.34
CA ALA A 11 -1.60 3.91 -5.41
C ALA A 11 -0.31 3.90 -4.57
N GLY A 12 0.37 5.04 -4.45
CA GLY A 12 1.72 5.14 -3.91
C GLY A 12 2.78 4.72 -4.94
N GLY A 13 2.48 4.87 -6.24
CA GLY A 13 3.31 4.37 -7.34
C GLY A 13 4.68 5.02 -7.50
N ALA A 14 4.91 6.20 -6.89
CA ALA A 14 6.20 6.89 -6.92
C ALA A 14 7.11 6.56 -5.72
N GLY A 15 6.61 5.84 -4.71
CA GLY A 15 7.42 5.31 -3.61
C GLY A 15 8.40 4.21 -4.08
N ASP A 16 9.40 3.88 -3.28
CA ASP A 16 10.42 2.88 -3.65
C ASP A 16 9.77 1.51 -4.01
N LEU A 17 8.84 1.05 -3.17
CA LEU A 17 8.09 -0.18 -3.45
C LEU A 17 7.12 -0.01 -4.62
N GLY A 18 6.44 1.15 -4.72
CA GLY A 18 5.50 1.44 -5.80
C GLY A 18 6.15 1.40 -7.18
N GLN A 19 7.34 2.00 -7.33
CA GLN A 19 8.11 1.96 -8.57
C GLN A 19 8.50 0.52 -8.93
N ALA A 20 8.98 -0.26 -7.95
CA ALA A 20 9.32 -1.67 -8.16
C ALA A 20 8.09 -2.48 -8.59
N LEU A 21 6.92 -2.22 -8.01
CA LEU A 21 5.65 -2.85 -8.39
C LEU A 21 5.23 -2.49 -9.82
N VAL A 22 5.28 -1.20 -10.21
CA VAL A 22 4.95 -0.77 -11.57
C VAL A 22 5.83 -1.48 -12.60
N GLN A 23 7.15 -1.52 -12.36
CA GLN A 23 8.09 -2.20 -13.26
C GLN A 23 7.83 -3.70 -13.33
N ALA A 24 7.60 -4.35 -12.19
CA ALA A 24 7.39 -5.79 -12.13
C ALA A 24 6.06 -6.22 -12.78
N LEU A 25 4.99 -5.43 -12.63
CA LEU A 25 3.71 -5.68 -13.31
C LEU A 25 3.89 -5.64 -14.83
N LEU A 26 4.61 -4.66 -15.36
CA LEU A 26 4.91 -4.58 -16.80
C LEU A 26 5.80 -5.75 -17.26
N ALA A 27 6.83 -6.10 -16.47
CA ALA A 27 7.71 -7.24 -16.78
C ALA A 27 6.94 -8.57 -16.74
N ALA A 28 5.91 -8.70 -15.91
CA ALA A 28 5.02 -9.86 -15.87
C ALA A 28 3.94 -9.85 -16.96
N GLY A 29 4.01 -8.91 -17.92
CA GLY A 29 3.14 -8.87 -19.10
C GLY A 29 1.89 -8.00 -18.95
N CYS A 30 1.77 -7.21 -17.87
CA CYS A 30 0.68 -6.23 -17.75
C CYS A 30 0.67 -5.30 -18.96
N GLY A 31 -0.49 -5.09 -19.55
CA GLY A 31 -0.63 -4.27 -20.76
C GLY A 31 -0.38 -2.79 -20.49
N HIS A 32 -0.86 -2.29 -19.35
CA HIS A 32 -0.70 -0.90 -18.93
C HIS A 32 -0.65 -0.76 -17.41
N ALA A 33 0.20 0.13 -16.90
CA ALA A 33 0.27 0.46 -15.49
C ALA A 33 -0.10 1.94 -15.27
N ILE A 34 -0.82 2.22 -14.19
CA ILE A 34 -1.19 3.56 -13.77
C ILE A 34 -0.56 3.81 -12.40
N ALA A 35 0.31 4.79 -12.31
CA ALA A 35 0.95 5.19 -11.06
C ALA A 35 0.30 6.46 -10.51
N LEU A 36 -0.18 6.38 -9.26
CA LEU A 36 -0.86 7.46 -8.56
C LEU A 36 -0.10 7.79 -7.28
N ASP A 37 0.32 9.05 -7.08
CA ASP A 37 1.13 9.49 -5.95
C ASP A 37 1.04 11.01 -5.75
N VAL A 38 1.50 11.52 -4.62
CA VAL A 38 1.64 12.95 -4.36
C VAL A 38 2.93 13.53 -4.93
N ASN A 39 3.93 12.70 -5.24
CA ASN A 39 5.25 13.13 -5.70
C ASN A 39 5.31 13.26 -7.22
N GLU A 40 4.90 14.42 -7.73
CA GLU A 40 4.86 14.71 -9.16
C GLU A 40 6.21 14.53 -9.86
N HIS A 41 7.32 14.93 -9.20
CA HIS A 41 8.65 14.81 -9.80
C HIS A 41 9.07 13.34 -10.03
N LYS A 42 8.78 12.46 -9.06
CA LYS A 42 9.06 11.01 -9.22
C LYS A 42 8.11 10.39 -10.24
N LEU A 43 6.84 10.80 -10.26
CA LEU A 43 5.86 10.34 -11.24
C LEU A 43 6.29 10.65 -12.68
N LYS A 44 6.78 11.87 -12.96
CA LYS A 44 7.27 12.26 -14.29
C LYS A 44 8.39 11.35 -14.81
N LYS A 45 9.20 10.78 -13.92
CA LYS A 45 10.28 9.83 -14.30
C LYS A 45 9.76 8.42 -14.62
N LEU A 46 8.57 8.07 -14.15
CA LEU A 46 7.95 6.78 -14.42
C LEU A 46 7.12 6.77 -15.70
N ALA A 47 6.69 7.94 -16.17
CA ALA A 47 5.82 8.06 -17.32
C ALA A 47 6.46 7.45 -18.59
N SER A 48 5.71 6.65 -19.32
CA SER A 48 6.10 6.03 -20.59
C SER A 48 4.86 5.62 -21.39
N ASP A 49 5.02 5.08 -22.57
CA ASP A 49 3.91 4.57 -23.39
C ASP A 49 3.06 3.52 -22.66
N LYS A 50 3.64 2.79 -21.71
CA LYS A 50 2.93 1.77 -20.90
C LYS A 50 2.64 2.21 -19.48
N VAL A 51 3.01 3.45 -19.08
CA VAL A 51 2.79 3.97 -17.72
C VAL A 51 2.15 5.34 -17.78
N SER A 52 0.89 5.42 -17.35
CA SER A 52 0.22 6.69 -17.08
C SER A 52 0.44 7.12 -15.64
N THR A 53 0.65 8.41 -15.41
CA THR A 53 0.91 8.94 -14.08
C THR A 53 -0.08 10.03 -13.71
N PHE A 54 -0.53 10.03 -12.44
CA PHE A 54 -1.45 11.02 -11.91
C PHE A 54 -0.96 11.50 -10.54
N CYS A 55 -0.88 12.82 -10.38
CA CYS A 55 -0.51 13.42 -9.09
C CYS A 55 -1.77 13.69 -8.26
N CYS A 56 -1.84 13.10 -7.05
CA CYS A 56 -3.02 13.22 -6.19
C CYS A 56 -2.69 12.93 -4.72
N ASP A 57 -3.22 13.74 -3.81
CA ASP A 57 -3.29 13.39 -2.38
C ASP A 57 -4.54 12.53 -2.13
N LEU A 58 -4.31 11.22 -2.04
CA LEU A 58 -5.36 10.21 -1.83
C LEU A 58 -6.01 10.27 -0.43
N SER A 59 -5.42 10.99 0.52
CA SER A 59 -6.02 11.18 1.84
C SER A 59 -7.23 12.12 1.83
N ARG A 60 -7.39 12.90 0.75
CA ARG A 60 -8.50 13.82 0.55
C ARG A 60 -9.52 13.20 -0.40
N PHE A 61 -10.71 12.92 0.13
CA PHE A 61 -11.77 12.21 -0.60
C PHE A 61 -12.12 12.86 -1.95
N ASP A 62 -12.37 14.19 -1.96
CA ASP A 62 -12.80 14.88 -3.18
C ASP A 62 -11.72 14.83 -4.27
N THR A 63 -10.46 15.07 -3.89
CA THR A 63 -9.32 15.02 -4.81
C THR A 63 -9.10 13.62 -5.36
N ALA A 64 -9.18 12.60 -4.48
CA ALA A 64 -9.07 11.20 -4.89
C ALA A 64 -10.18 10.81 -5.87
N GLN A 65 -11.43 11.19 -5.58
CA GLN A 65 -12.58 10.88 -6.44
C GLN A 65 -12.47 11.55 -7.81
N GLU A 66 -12.07 12.82 -7.86
CA GLU A 66 -11.90 13.55 -9.13
C GLU A 66 -10.78 12.92 -9.99
N THR A 67 -9.63 12.64 -9.37
CA THR A 67 -8.51 12.01 -10.08
C THR A 67 -8.88 10.61 -10.59
N LEU A 68 -9.60 9.83 -9.79
CA LEU A 68 -10.06 8.49 -10.21
C LEU A 68 -11.05 8.58 -11.37
N LYS A 69 -11.92 9.61 -11.46
CA LYS A 69 -12.76 9.85 -12.63
C LYS A 69 -11.91 10.11 -13.88
N GLN A 70 -10.92 11.00 -13.79
CA GLN A 70 -9.99 11.29 -14.89
C GLN A 70 -9.21 10.05 -15.35
N ILE A 71 -8.83 9.18 -14.41
CA ILE A 71 -8.19 7.90 -14.74
C ILE A 71 -9.13 7.02 -15.56
N TYR A 72 -10.40 6.86 -15.13
CA TYR A 72 -11.37 6.01 -15.83
C TYR A 72 -11.84 6.59 -17.16
N ASP A 73 -11.75 7.90 -17.38
CA ASP A 73 -12.00 8.53 -18.67
C ASP A 73 -10.93 8.11 -19.72
N LYS A 74 -9.69 7.90 -19.28
CA LYS A 74 -8.56 7.45 -20.12
C LYS A 74 -8.40 5.93 -20.16
N HIS A 75 -8.68 5.28 -19.06
CA HIS A 75 -8.52 3.84 -18.85
C HIS A 75 -9.83 3.25 -18.31
N PRO A 76 -10.78 2.90 -19.18
CA PRO A 76 -12.14 2.51 -18.78
C PRO A 76 -12.19 1.22 -17.94
N THR A 77 -11.13 0.41 -17.99
CA THR A 77 -11.04 -0.83 -17.24
C THR A 77 -9.76 -0.85 -16.41
N ILE A 78 -9.89 -1.15 -15.13
CA ILE A 78 -8.79 -1.49 -14.22
C ILE A 78 -9.06 -2.90 -13.71
N ASP A 79 -8.09 -3.81 -13.91
CA ASP A 79 -8.20 -5.22 -13.51
C ASP A 79 -7.49 -5.49 -12.18
N VAL A 80 -6.44 -4.75 -11.90
CA VAL A 80 -5.62 -4.87 -10.68
C VAL A 80 -5.54 -3.53 -9.98
N LEU A 81 -5.84 -3.51 -8.70
CA LEU A 81 -5.56 -2.37 -7.82
C LEU A 81 -4.53 -2.79 -6.78
N VAL A 82 -3.45 -2.01 -6.64
CA VAL A 82 -2.49 -2.13 -5.53
C VAL A 82 -2.55 -0.88 -4.68
N ASN A 83 -3.04 -0.99 -3.46
CA ASN A 83 -3.03 0.09 -2.47
C ASN A 83 -1.71 0.06 -1.70
N GLY A 84 -0.73 0.83 -2.15
CA GLY A 84 0.62 0.91 -1.59
C GLY A 84 0.97 2.29 -1.02
N ALA A 85 0.09 3.28 -1.08
CA ALA A 85 0.30 4.56 -0.44
C ALA A 85 0.39 4.39 1.09
N GLY A 86 1.36 5.05 1.71
CA GLY A 86 1.54 4.95 3.15
C GLY A 86 2.53 5.95 3.70
N LEU A 87 2.32 6.29 4.97
CA LEU A 87 3.15 7.17 5.79
C LEU A 87 3.49 6.44 7.07
N LEU A 88 4.79 6.24 7.32
CA LEU A 88 5.26 5.75 8.61
C LEU A 88 5.26 6.91 9.62
N HIS A 89 4.60 6.72 10.76
CA HIS A 89 4.67 7.63 11.90
C HIS A 89 5.07 6.84 13.13
N SER A 90 6.07 7.35 13.86
CA SER A 90 6.55 6.75 15.10
C SER A 90 6.71 7.84 16.16
N ALA A 91 5.97 7.70 17.25
CA ALA A 91 6.08 8.51 18.44
C ALA A 91 5.59 7.71 19.65
N PRO A 92 6.21 7.83 20.85
CA PRO A 92 5.70 7.17 22.04
C PRO A 92 4.32 7.75 22.40
N LEU A 93 3.46 6.92 23.00
CA LEU A 93 2.13 7.39 23.45
C LEU A 93 2.25 8.50 24.51
N VAL A 94 3.26 8.40 25.36
CA VAL A 94 3.58 9.41 26.38
C VAL A 94 5.05 9.76 26.24
N ASN A 95 5.33 11.04 26.00
CA ASN A 95 6.69 11.59 26.01
C ASN A 95 6.91 12.42 27.28
N LEU A 96 7.58 11.84 28.28
CA LEU A 96 7.85 12.50 29.56
C LEU A 96 8.82 13.70 29.47
N LEU A 97 9.49 13.88 28.34
CA LEU A 97 10.36 15.03 28.10
C LEU A 97 9.60 16.25 27.59
N GLU A 98 8.41 16.07 27.08
CA GLU A 98 7.52 17.13 26.65
C GLU A 98 6.74 17.68 27.85
N LYS A 99 6.91 18.96 28.12
CA LYS A 99 6.27 19.62 29.26
C LYS A 99 5.07 20.49 28.88
N ASP A 100 4.83 20.62 27.56
CA ASP A 100 3.80 21.52 27.04
C ASP A 100 2.64 20.71 26.46
N GLU A 101 1.41 21.08 26.82
CA GLU A 101 0.18 20.49 26.30
C GLU A 101 -0.03 20.71 24.78
N SER A 102 0.71 21.65 24.16
CA SER A 102 0.70 21.84 22.70
C SER A 102 1.13 20.58 21.95
N SER A 103 1.93 19.72 22.57
CA SER A 103 2.33 18.42 22.04
C SER A 103 1.14 17.48 21.83
N LEU A 104 0.08 17.56 22.66
CA LEU A 104 -1.13 16.75 22.51
C LEU A 104 -1.89 17.10 21.23
N ALA A 105 -1.99 18.41 20.90
CA ALA A 105 -2.63 18.83 19.66
C ALA A 105 -1.86 18.36 18.42
N LYS A 106 -0.52 18.40 18.48
CA LYS A 106 0.34 17.86 17.42
C LYS A 106 0.18 16.35 17.29
N ALA A 107 0.17 15.60 18.39
CA ALA A 107 -0.03 14.16 18.38
C ALA A 107 -1.38 13.77 17.76
N ALA A 108 -2.45 14.52 18.03
CA ALA A 108 -3.76 14.34 17.42
C ALA A 108 -3.73 14.58 15.90
N GLN A 109 -3.04 15.61 15.43
CA GLN A 109 -2.86 15.89 14.00
C GLN A 109 -2.05 14.78 13.31
N ASP A 110 -0.96 14.34 13.93
CA ASP A 110 -0.12 13.26 13.40
C ASP A 110 -0.89 11.93 13.32
N TRP A 111 -1.71 11.62 14.34
CA TRP A 111 -2.65 10.50 14.33
C TRP A 111 -3.61 10.61 13.16
N GLN A 112 -4.32 11.74 13.04
CA GLN A 112 -5.30 11.94 11.98
C GLN A 112 -4.65 11.79 10.60
N ARG A 113 -3.52 12.44 10.37
CA ARG A 113 -2.78 12.36 9.10
C ARG A 113 -2.36 10.92 8.78
N CYS A 114 -1.87 10.19 9.78
CA CYS A 114 -1.47 8.79 9.60
C CYS A 114 -2.67 7.90 9.20
N VAL A 115 -3.81 8.06 9.86
CA VAL A 115 -5.05 7.32 9.54
C VAL A 115 -5.58 7.70 8.15
N GLU A 116 -5.60 8.99 7.82
CA GLU A 116 -6.04 9.47 6.51
C GLU A 116 -5.22 8.87 5.36
N VAL A 117 -3.89 8.85 5.51
CA VAL A 117 -2.98 8.34 4.46
C VAL A 117 -2.98 6.81 4.40
N ASN A 118 -2.98 6.10 5.53
CA ASN A 118 -2.77 4.65 5.55
C ASN A 118 -4.05 3.82 5.53
N LEU A 119 -5.20 4.40 5.91
CA LEU A 119 -6.47 3.67 6.02
C LEU A 119 -7.57 4.30 5.18
N SER A 120 -7.85 5.59 5.37
CA SER A 120 -8.94 6.26 4.66
C SER A 120 -8.71 6.28 3.15
N SER A 121 -7.48 6.55 2.70
CA SER A 121 -7.12 6.52 1.28
C SER A 121 -7.37 5.15 0.65
N VAL A 122 -7.01 4.07 1.36
CA VAL A 122 -7.25 2.69 0.92
C VAL A 122 -8.74 2.44 0.73
N PHE A 123 -9.57 2.92 1.66
CA PHE A 123 -11.02 2.83 1.54
C PHE A 123 -11.55 3.61 0.34
N TYR A 124 -11.15 4.88 0.17
CA TYR A 124 -11.66 5.75 -0.91
C TYR A 124 -11.34 5.18 -2.29
N VAL A 125 -10.08 4.77 -2.51
CA VAL A 125 -9.64 4.22 -3.79
C VAL A 125 -10.32 2.88 -4.06
N THR A 126 -10.36 1.99 -3.04
CA THR A 126 -10.97 0.67 -3.19
C THR A 126 -12.46 0.77 -3.50
N GLN A 127 -13.20 1.61 -2.77
CA GLN A 127 -14.64 1.79 -2.99
C GLN A 127 -14.93 2.24 -4.44
N PHE A 128 -14.18 3.21 -4.94
CA PHE A 128 -14.36 3.72 -6.27
C PHE A 128 -14.04 2.66 -7.34
N VAL A 129 -12.88 2.01 -7.24
CA VAL A 129 -12.41 1.01 -8.22
C VAL A 129 -13.30 -0.24 -8.18
N ALA A 130 -13.60 -0.78 -6.99
CA ALA A 130 -14.46 -1.95 -6.85
C ALA A 130 -15.87 -1.71 -7.42
N ARG A 131 -16.44 -0.51 -7.20
CA ARG A 131 -17.73 -0.13 -7.80
C ARG A 131 -17.67 -0.13 -9.33
N ARG A 132 -16.58 0.34 -9.92
CA ARG A 132 -16.38 0.34 -11.37
C ARG A 132 -16.19 -1.07 -11.91
N MET A 133 -15.33 -1.88 -11.24
CA MET A 133 -15.15 -3.31 -11.58
C MET A 133 -16.49 -4.06 -11.55
N ALA A 134 -17.28 -3.90 -10.48
CA ALA A 134 -18.57 -4.56 -10.33
C ALA A 134 -19.56 -4.19 -11.44
N ARG A 135 -19.68 -2.89 -11.76
CA ARG A 135 -20.57 -2.41 -12.83
C ARG A 135 -20.16 -2.91 -14.21
N ALA A 136 -18.86 -2.97 -14.48
CA ALA A 136 -18.31 -3.47 -15.74
C ALA A 136 -18.23 -5.01 -15.78
N ARG A 137 -18.60 -5.71 -14.70
CA ARG A 137 -18.43 -7.16 -14.52
C ARG A 137 -16.98 -7.62 -14.74
N THR A 138 -16.02 -6.74 -14.41
CA THR A 138 -14.59 -7.04 -14.49
C THR A 138 -14.22 -7.96 -13.34
N LYS A 139 -13.72 -9.16 -13.64
CA LYS A 139 -13.08 -10.00 -12.63
C LYS A 139 -11.73 -9.39 -12.29
N GLY A 140 -11.55 -8.97 -11.04
CA GLY A 140 -10.40 -8.19 -10.63
C GLY A 140 -9.74 -8.69 -9.35
N VAL A 141 -8.60 -8.06 -9.01
CA VAL A 141 -7.94 -8.29 -7.73
C VAL A 141 -7.47 -6.98 -7.13
N ILE A 142 -7.70 -6.83 -5.82
CA ILE A 142 -7.26 -5.71 -5.01
C ILE A 142 -6.21 -6.22 -4.03
N VAL A 143 -5.00 -5.69 -4.10
CA VAL A 143 -3.90 -6.02 -3.19
C VAL A 143 -3.62 -4.82 -2.31
N ASN A 144 -3.73 -5.01 -1.00
CA ASN A 144 -3.48 -3.97 0.00
C ASN A 144 -2.10 -4.18 0.63
N ILE A 145 -1.24 -3.17 0.62
CA ILE A 145 0.03 -3.21 1.33
C ILE A 145 -0.22 -2.85 2.80
N SER A 146 -0.17 -3.87 3.63
CA SER A 146 -0.24 -3.80 5.09
C SER A 146 1.15 -3.64 5.71
N SER A 147 1.39 -4.22 6.87
CA SER A 147 2.68 -4.26 7.57
C SER A 147 2.63 -5.30 8.69
N VAL A 148 3.78 -5.83 9.09
CA VAL A 148 3.90 -6.58 10.36
C VAL A 148 3.50 -5.73 11.57
N SER A 149 3.64 -4.40 11.48
CA SER A 149 3.19 -3.47 12.52
C SER A 149 1.68 -3.50 12.77
N ALA A 150 0.89 -4.16 11.91
CA ALA A 150 -0.53 -4.41 12.15
C ALA A 150 -0.80 -5.28 13.40
N ALA A 151 0.19 -6.04 13.86
CA ALA A 151 0.12 -6.80 15.12
C ALA A 151 0.37 -5.94 16.37
N GLY A 152 0.82 -4.70 16.19
CA GLY A 152 1.23 -3.77 17.23
C GLY A 152 2.75 -3.62 17.29
N ASN A 153 3.25 -2.40 17.15
CA ASN A 153 4.66 -2.07 17.28
C ASN A 153 4.81 -0.85 18.20
N SER A 154 5.69 -0.96 19.19
CA SER A 154 5.93 0.11 20.13
C SER A 154 6.27 1.43 19.44
N GLY A 155 5.65 2.52 19.87
CA GLY A 155 5.82 3.84 19.26
C GLY A 155 5.05 4.04 17.95
N GLN A 156 4.25 3.09 17.48
CA GLN A 156 3.56 3.17 16.19
C GLN A 156 2.03 3.08 16.32
N SER A 157 1.43 3.69 17.34
CA SER A 157 -0.01 3.57 17.62
C SER A 157 -0.89 3.84 16.39
N ALA A 158 -0.73 5.00 15.74
CA ALA A 158 -1.54 5.37 14.57
C ALA A 158 -1.26 4.47 13.35
N TYR A 159 0.02 4.15 13.12
CA TYR A 159 0.43 3.30 11.99
C TYR A 159 -0.06 1.86 12.17
N SER A 160 0.14 1.28 13.36
CA SER A 160 -0.32 -0.08 13.69
C SER A 160 -1.84 -0.19 13.59
N ALA A 161 -2.58 0.75 14.17
CA ALA A 161 -4.04 0.79 14.08
C ALA A 161 -4.52 0.88 12.63
N SER A 162 -3.88 1.73 11.81
CA SER A 162 -4.22 1.86 10.40
C SER A 162 -3.98 0.56 9.63
N LYS A 163 -2.83 -0.10 9.82
CA LYS A 163 -2.49 -1.35 9.12
C LYS A 163 -3.30 -2.54 9.61
N ALA A 164 -3.67 -2.58 10.91
CA ALA A 164 -4.66 -3.53 11.43
C ALA A 164 -6.04 -3.32 10.78
N GLY A 165 -6.46 -2.06 10.62
CA GLY A 165 -7.66 -1.68 9.88
C GLY A 165 -7.64 -2.19 8.43
N VAL A 166 -6.53 -2.02 7.71
CA VAL A 166 -6.34 -2.54 6.35
C VAL A 166 -6.48 -4.07 6.31
N ASN A 167 -5.92 -4.80 7.28
CA ASN A 167 -6.10 -6.25 7.38
C ASN A 167 -7.56 -6.65 7.60
N ALA A 168 -8.28 -5.92 8.44
CA ALA A 168 -9.71 -6.15 8.68
C ALA A 168 -10.53 -5.87 7.42
N LEU A 169 -10.32 -4.73 6.76
CA LEU A 169 -11.00 -4.34 5.51
C LEU A 169 -10.74 -5.37 4.39
N THR A 170 -9.52 -5.89 4.27
CA THR A 170 -9.20 -6.94 3.30
C THR A 170 -10.09 -8.17 3.49
N ARG A 171 -10.30 -8.60 4.74
CA ARG A 171 -11.18 -9.76 5.04
C ARG A 171 -12.67 -9.46 4.81
N VAL A 172 -13.11 -8.25 5.12
CA VAL A 172 -14.49 -7.80 4.87
C VAL A 172 -14.75 -7.78 3.37
N TRP A 173 -13.92 -7.09 2.61
CA TRP A 173 -14.10 -6.96 1.16
C TRP A 173 -13.95 -8.28 0.41
N ALA A 174 -13.13 -9.21 0.90
CA ALA A 174 -13.07 -10.56 0.32
C ALA A 174 -14.43 -11.25 0.35
N LYS A 175 -15.21 -11.06 1.42
CA LYS A 175 -16.55 -11.63 1.53
C LYS A 175 -17.58 -10.89 0.67
N GLU A 176 -17.52 -9.56 0.66
CA GLU A 176 -18.46 -8.71 -0.06
C GLU A 176 -18.29 -8.73 -1.57
N LEU A 177 -17.03 -8.79 -2.04
CA LEU A 177 -16.69 -8.61 -3.45
C LEU A 177 -16.51 -9.95 -4.20
N SER A 178 -16.29 -11.08 -3.51
CA SER A 178 -16.16 -12.38 -4.15
C SER A 178 -17.35 -12.77 -5.03
N PRO A 179 -18.62 -12.53 -4.62
CA PRO A 179 -19.77 -12.81 -5.49
C PRO A 179 -19.77 -11.99 -6.79
N LEU A 180 -19.01 -10.89 -6.82
CA LEU A 180 -18.81 -10.03 -7.99
C LEU A 180 -17.58 -10.42 -8.83
N GLY A 181 -16.86 -11.48 -8.43
CA GLY A 181 -15.64 -11.94 -9.08
C GLY A 181 -14.40 -11.10 -8.77
N ILE A 182 -14.41 -10.33 -7.68
CA ILE A 182 -13.29 -9.48 -7.26
C ILE A 182 -12.67 -10.07 -5.99
N ARG A 183 -11.36 -10.32 -6.00
CA ARG A 183 -10.59 -10.82 -4.87
C ARG A 183 -9.92 -9.66 -4.12
N THR A 184 -9.70 -9.83 -2.82
CA THR A 184 -8.92 -8.91 -2.01
C THR A 184 -7.90 -9.67 -1.17
N VAL A 185 -6.65 -9.22 -1.21
CA VAL A 185 -5.52 -9.84 -0.50
C VAL A 185 -4.71 -8.73 0.16
N ALA A 186 -4.17 -8.95 1.34
CA ALA A 186 -3.16 -8.08 1.92
C ALA A 186 -1.78 -8.73 1.83
N VAL A 187 -0.76 -7.92 1.59
CA VAL A 187 0.65 -8.28 1.76
C VAL A 187 1.17 -7.45 2.92
N ALA A 188 1.77 -8.09 3.92
CA ALA A 188 2.28 -7.46 5.13
C ALA A 188 3.82 -7.58 5.17
N PRO A 189 4.54 -6.57 4.66
CA PRO A 189 5.99 -6.55 4.72
C PRO A 189 6.49 -6.38 6.16
N GLY A 190 7.64 -6.99 6.45
CA GLY A 190 8.50 -6.64 7.58
C GLY A 190 9.35 -5.40 7.29
N TYR A 191 10.56 -5.37 7.83
CA TYR A 191 11.52 -4.32 7.49
C TYR A 191 12.14 -4.59 6.13
N ILE A 192 11.88 -3.65 5.19
CA ILE A 192 12.34 -3.74 3.81
C ILE A 192 13.47 -2.73 3.59
N ASP A 193 14.54 -3.19 2.96
CA ASP A 193 15.71 -2.39 2.62
C ASP A 193 15.40 -1.46 1.45
N THR A 194 14.95 -0.26 1.75
CA THR A 194 14.67 0.81 0.80
C THR A 194 15.50 2.05 1.11
N ALA A 195 15.65 2.93 0.14
CA ALA A 195 16.30 4.22 0.37
C ALA A 195 15.61 5.01 1.49
N SER A 196 14.27 4.95 1.55
CA SER A 196 13.48 5.58 2.61
C SER A 196 13.79 4.99 3.99
N THR A 197 13.92 3.67 4.11
CA THR A 197 14.28 3.00 5.38
C THR A 197 15.69 3.40 5.81
N ARG A 198 16.66 3.35 4.89
CA ARG A 198 18.06 3.70 5.19
C ARG A 198 18.25 5.15 5.60
N SER A 199 17.44 6.06 5.06
CA SER A 199 17.50 7.48 5.43
C SER A 199 16.81 7.79 6.76
N ALA A 200 15.90 6.91 7.22
CA ALA A 200 15.10 7.13 8.42
C ALA A 200 15.74 6.60 9.70
N VAL A 201 16.75 5.69 9.63
CA VAL A 201 17.34 5.02 10.77
C VAL A 201 18.86 4.99 10.68
N SER A 202 19.53 5.04 11.85
CA SER A 202 21.01 4.93 11.94
C SER A 202 21.50 3.49 11.67
N GLU A 203 22.79 3.33 11.39
CA GLU A 203 23.39 1.99 11.22
C GLU A 203 23.22 1.11 12.46
N ALA A 204 23.32 1.68 13.65
CA ALA A 204 23.12 0.94 14.91
C ALA A 204 21.67 0.43 15.01
N GLN A 205 20.69 1.26 14.67
CA GLN A 205 19.27 0.86 14.62
C GLN A 205 19.00 -0.18 13.53
N LEU A 206 19.66 -0.09 12.36
CA LEU A 206 19.56 -1.11 11.31
C LEU A 206 20.11 -2.46 11.80
N ALA A 207 21.26 -2.45 12.49
CA ALA A 207 21.83 -3.66 13.10
C ALA A 207 20.90 -4.28 14.15
N GLU A 208 20.31 -3.47 15.03
CA GLU A 208 19.31 -3.91 16.02
C GLU A 208 18.09 -4.53 15.34
N ILE A 209 17.48 -3.82 14.36
CA ILE A 209 16.34 -4.32 13.58
C ILE A 209 16.70 -5.68 12.96
N THR A 210 17.84 -5.77 12.28
CA THR A 210 18.29 -6.99 11.60
C THR A 210 18.49 -8.14 12.59
N SER A 211 18.99 -7.85 13.79
CA SER A 211 19.20 -8.87 14.84
C SER A 211 17.89 -9.49 15.35
N ARG A 212 16.78 -8.78 15.25
CA ARG A 212 15.43 -9.23 15.65
C ARG A 212 14.73 -10.07 14.58
N ILE A 213 15.17 -9.98 13.32
CA ILE A 213 14.62 -10.77 12.21
C ILE A 213 15.22 -12.18 12.28
N PRO A 214 14.43 -13.27 12.34
CA PRO A 214 14.96 -14.65 12.36
C PRO A 214 15.90 -14.96 11.19
N LEU A 215 15.62 -14.49 9.97
CA LEU A 215 16.51 -14.64 8.83
C LEU A 215 17.76 -13.76 8.86
N ARG A 216 17.93 -12.90 9.91
CA ARG A 216 19.11 -12.05 10.10
C ARG A 216 19.42 -11.13 8.92
N THR A 217 18.42 -10.78 8.12
CA THR A 217 18.53 -9.85 7.00
C THR A 217 17.22 -9.09 6.82
N MET A 218 17.31 -7.85 6.34
CA MET A 218 16.14 -7.12 5.90
C MET A 218 15.64 -7.69 4.57
N GLY A 219 14.32 -7.64 4.35
CA GLY A 219 13.74 -8.00 3.07
C GLY A 219 14.13 -7.02 1.97
N GLN A 220 14.29 -7.50 0.76
CA GLN A 220 14.43 -6.62 -0.41
C GLN A 220 13.05 -6.26 -0.98
N PRO A 221 12.87 -5.10 -1.63
CA PRO A 221 11.62 -4.75 -2.31
C PRO A 221 11.10 -5.86 -3.22
N LYS A 222 12.00 -6.59 -3.87
CA LYS A 222 11.69 -7.74 -4.72
C LYS A 222 10.85 -8.81 -4.01
N ALA A 223 11.13 -9.12 -2.74
CA ALA A 223 10.37 -10.13 -1.99
C ALA A 223 8.89 -9.73 -1.81
N VAL A 224 8.64 -8.44 -1.56
CA VAL A 224 7.27 -7.92 -1.47
C VAL A 224 6.58 -7.93 -2.83
N VAL A 225 7.29 -7.54 -3.88
CA VAL A 225 6.81 -7.57 -5.27
C VAL A 225 6.41 -8.98 -5.67
N GLU A 226 7.23 -9.99 -5.38
CA GLU A 226 6.93 -11.40 -5.68
C GLU A 226 5.67 -11.89 -4.95
N ALA A 227 5.47 -11.48 -3.70
CA ALA A 227 4.24 -11.79 -2.94
C ALA A 227 2.99 -11.11 -3.55
N VAL A 228 3.12 -9.88 -4.03
CA VAL A 228 2.04 -9.18 -4.74
C VAL A 228 1.72 -9.88 -6.06
N LEU A 229 2.72 -10.24 -6.86
CA LEU A 229 2.51 -10.98 -8.11
C LEU A 229 1.89 -12.36 -7.85
N PHE A 230 2.32 -13.06 -6.79
CA PHE A 230 1.69 -14.31 -6.35
C PHE A 230 0.21 -14.11 -5.99
N ALA A 231 -0.11 -13.08 -5.21
CA ALA A 231 -1.50 -12.75 -4.85
C ALA A 231 -2.38 -12.45 -6.08
N ILE A 232 -1.81 -11.79 -7.09
CA ILE A 232 -2.48 -11.52 -8.36
C ILE A 232 -2.67 -12.81 -9.16
N GLY A 233 -1.60 -13.60 -9.31
CA GLY A 233 -1.57 -14.80 -10.17
C GLY A 233 -2.37 -15.98 -9.62
N ASN A 234 -2.47 -16.12 -8.29
CA ASN A 234 -3.17 -17.26 -7.69
C ASN A 234 -4.64 -16.94 -7.42
N ASP A 235 -5.53 -17.46 -8.25
CA ASP A 235 -6.97 -17.15 -8.19
C ASP A 235 -7.69 -17.74 -6.97
N TYR A 236 -7.06 -18.64 -6.22
CA TYR A 236 -7.63 -19.23 -4.99
C TYR A 236 -7.16 -18.51 -3.71
N VAL A 237 -6.30 -17.50 -3.84
CA VAL A 237 -5.86 -16.65 -2.69
C VAL A 237 -6.80 -15.46 -2.58
N ASN A 238 -7.54 -15.40 -1.45
CA ASN A 238 -8.52 -14.36 -1.17
C ASN A 238 -8.73 -14.19 0.34
N GLY A 239 -8.94 -12.96 0.81
CA GLY A 239 -9.25 -12.63 2.22
C GLY A 239 -8.11 -12.89 3.21
N THR A 240 -6.91 -13.17 2.74
CA THR A 240 -5.74 -13.48 3.57
C THR A 240 -4.76 -12.32 3.66
N VAL A 241 -3.89 -12.40 4.64
CA VAL A 241 -2.73 -11.54 4.82
C VAL A 241 -1.48 -12.40 4.60
N LEU A 242 -0.71 -12.08 3.58
CA LEU A 242 0.56 -12.72 3.27
C LEU A 242 1.68 -11.96 3.98
N GLU A 243 2.25 -12.55 5.01
CA GLU A 243 3.39 -11.98 5.75
C GLU A 243 4.69 -12.20 4.94
N VAL A 244 5.47 -11.12 4.76
CA VAL A 244 6.76 -11.12 4.05
C VAL A 244 7.77 -10.41 4.94
N ASP A 245 8.20 -11.08 6.01
CA ASP A 245 8.82 -10.45 7.19
C ASP A 245 10.10 -11.14 7.69
N GLY A 246 10.55 -12.20 7.02
CA GLY A 246 11.72 -12.99 7.47
C GLY A 246 11.51 -13.71 8.80
N GLY A 247 10.23 -13.94 9.19
CA GLY A 247 9.85 -14.58 10.44
C GLY A 247 9.77 -13.62 11.64
N LEU A 248 9.83 -12.30 11.40
CA LEU A 248 9.75 -11.31 12.48
C LEU A 248 8.38 -11.40 13.19
N ARG A 249 8.41 -11.35 14.53
CA ARG A 249 7.24 -11.17 15.39
C ARG A 249 7.45 -9.91 16.25
N LEU A 250 6.45 -9.02 16.27
CA LEU A 250 6.45 -7.78 17.04
C LEU A 250 5.68 -7.94 18.34
#